data_7eadee4b593f3ddba8407d51706a7459
#
_entry.id   7eadee4b593f3ddba8407d51706a7459
#
_cell.length_a   1.000
_cell.length_b   1.000
_cell.length_c   1.000
_cell.angle_alpha   90.00
_cell.angle_beta   90.00
_cell.angle_gamma   90.00
#
_symmetry.space_group_name_H-M   'P 1'
#
loop_
_entity.id
_entity.type
_entity.pdbx_description
1 polymer ?
#
loop_
_entity_poly.entity_id
_entity_poly.type
_entity_poly.pdbx_seq_one_letter_code
_entity_poly.pdbx_strand_id
1 'polypeptide(L)'
;GDVIKVENPEVVVDQSNGNGKYQGFTVEYKNVHFPDEMEINEGDKVKFTLPEEVKFQTNFDFDVYNPEKQVVGKATTDTASNTVTTVFNNYFKDHPLNKQMSLKLDATWTDKVESGKPVTANFNGTLVTAQIGAEQVIGKDELISKWGSQDEKDPTIINWTARVNYAKRVLNYVTIIDEMSENQKLVDDYFEIKNIESVDPWIDKGSAMDLVKSISKSEHGFTIKMDRLDRMIYLNYKTKLT
;
A
#
# COMPACT_ATOMS: atom_id res chain seq x y z
N GLY A 1 32.62 -0.72 -14.37
CA GLY A 1 33.15 -0.14 -13.14
C GLY A 1 33.02 -1.09 -11.96
N ASP A 2 33.76 -0.80 -10.93
CA ASP A 2 33.73 -1.60 -9.70
C ASP A 2 32.41 -1.43 -8.96
N VAL A 3 31.99 -2.48 -8.26
CA VAL A 3 30.85 -2.43 -7.34
C VAL A 3 31.41 -2.17 -5.93
N ILE A 4 31.05 -1.03 -5.38
CA ILE A 4 31.45 -0.63 -4.03
C ILE A 4 30.42 -1.19 -3.05
N LYS A 5 30.91 -1.89 -2.03
CA LYS A 5 30.04 -2.48 -1.02
C LYS A 5 29.85 -1.51 0.14
N VAL A 6 28.59 -1.21 0.46
CA VAL A 6 28.22 -0.41 1.62
C VAL A 6 27.45 -1.31 2.59
N GLU A 7 27.97 -1.46 3.80
CA GLU A 7 27.33 -2.23 4.86
C GLU A 7 26.81 -1.31 5.95
N ASN A 8 25.68 -1.67 6.53
CA ASN A 8 25.05 -0.94 7.62
C ASN A 8 24.79 0.54 7.27
N PRO A 9 24.15 0.84 6.13
CA PRO A 9 23.82 2.21 5.79
C PRO A 9 22.84 2.82 6.79
N GLU A 10 22.85 4.14 6.91
CA GLU A 10 21.81 4.84 7.67
C GLU A 10 20.52 4.84 6.84
N VAL A 11 19.44 4.28 7.36
CA VAL A 11 18.17 4.11 6.64
C VAL A 11 17.03 4.70 7.44
N VAL A 12 16.20 5.50 6.78
CA VAL A 12 14.97 6.06 7.34
C VAL A 12 13.79 5.57 6.53
N VAL A 13 12.82 4.95 7.20
CA VAL A 13 11.53 4.60 6.63
C VAL A 13 10.53 5.66 7.09
N ASP A 14 10.01 6.43 6.14
CA ASP A 14 9.09 7.54 6.42
C ASP A 14 7.67 7.16 6.05
N GLN A 15 6.85 6.99 7.08
CA GLN A 15 5.42 6.64 6.97
C GLN A 15 4.52 7.85 7.28
N SER A 16 4.99 9.07 7.04
CA SER A 16 4.24 10.29 7.37
C SER A 16 2.88 10.40 6.68
N ASN A 17 2.70 9.72 5.53
CA ASN A 17 1.43 9.67 4.81
C ASN A 17 0.48 8.57 5.30
N GLY A 18 0.89 7.84 6.34
CA GLY A 18 0.12 6.76 6.95
C GLY A 18 0.91 5.45 7.02
N ASN A 19 0.56 4.63 7.99
CA ASN A 19 1.31 3.42 8.33
C ASN A 19 0.59 2.11 8.00
N GLY A 20 -0.48 2.16 7.19
CA GLY A 20 -1.19 0.94 6.80
C GLY A 20 -0.38 0.05 5.85
N LYS A 21 -0.71 -1.23 5.86
CA LYS A 21 -0.04 -2.23 5.01
C LYS A 21 -0.03 -1.87 3.52
N TYR A 22 -1.11 -1.23 3.05
CA TYR A 22 -1.30 -0.92 1.62
C TYR A 22 -0.90 0.51 1.26
N GLN A 23 -0.37 1.27 2.23
CA GLN A 23 0.12 2.62 1.96
C GLN A 23 1.56 2.64 1.51
N GLY A 24 1.83 3.50 0.52
CA GLY A 24 3.20 3.81 0.12
C GLY A 24 3.94 4.60 1.19
N PHE A 25 5.24 4.45 1.22
CA PHE A 25 6.15 5.13 2.11
C PHE A 25 7.45 5.43 1.38
N THR A 26 8.32 6.20 2.00
CA THR A 26 9.64 6.46 1.45
C THR A 26 10.72 5.75 2.24
N VAL A 27 11.71 5.26 1.53
CA VAL A 27 12.95 4.73 2.10
C VAL A 27 14.07 5.67 1.71
N GLU A 28 14.82 6.17 2.69
CA GLU A 28 15.97 7.03 2.45
C GLU A 28 17.23 6.34 2.97
N TYR A 29 18.20 6.16 2.06
CA TYR A 29 19.57 5.82 2.40
C TYR A 29 20.31 7.14 2.61
N LYS A 30 20.55 7.45 3.87
CA LYS A 30 20.92 8.79 4.29
C LYS A 30 22.40 8.84 4.63
N ASN A 31 23.08 9.92 4.23
CA ASN A 31 24.47 10.16 4.60
C ASN A 31 25.40 8.98 4.27
N VAL A 32 25.26 8.40 3.08
CA VAL A 32 26.19 7.34 2.64
C VAL A 32 27.55 7.99 2.40
N HIS A 33 28.54 7.59 3.19
CA HIS A 33 29.84 8.23 3.26
C HIS A 33 30.93 7.26 2.79
N PHE A 34 31.86 7.78 1.98
CA PHE A 34 32.98 7.00 1.49
C PHE A 34 34.29 7.58 2.01
N PRO A 35 35.27 6.73 2.39
CA PRO A 35 36.57 7.20 2.85
C PRO A 35 37.27 8.08 1.81
N ASP A 36 38.04 9.07 2.26
CA ASP A 36 38.79 9.96 1.36
C ASP A 36 39.81 9.20 0.51
N GLU A 37 40.41 8.14 1.07
CA GLU A 37 41.37 7.30 0.35
C GLU A 37 40.73 6.36 -0.64
N MET A 38 39.42 6.19 -0.62
CA MET A 38 38.71 5.38 -1.62
C MET A 38 38.50 6.19 -2.88
N GLU A 39 39.13 5.78 -3.97
CA GLU A 39 38.93 6.39 -5.28
C GLU A 39 37.62 5.91 -5.88
N ILE A 40 36.75 6.84 -6.28
CA ILE A 40 35.51 6.54 -6.99
C ILE A 40 35.59 7.15 -8.38
N ASN A 41 35.56 6.29 -9.39
CA ASN A 41 35.65 6.66 -10.79
C ASN A 41 34.26 6.68 -11.45
N GLU A 42 34.16 7.35 -12.59
CA GLU A 42 32.97 7.26 -13.43
C GLU A 42 32.67 5.81 -13.78
N GLY A 43 31.41 5.40 -13.60
CA GLY A 43 30.98 4.03 -13.87
C GLY A 43 31.08 3.09 -12.68
N ASP A 44 31.74 3.49 -11.60
CA ASP A 44 31.69 2.71 -10.35
C ASP A 44 30.25 2.75 -9.78
N LYS A 45 29.90 1.72 -9.04
CA LYS A 45 28.52 1.48 -8.62
C LYS A 45 28.40 1.20 -7.13
N VAL A 46 27.27 1.61 -6.57
CA VAL A 46 26.78 1.16 -5.27
C VAL A 46 25.42 0.51 -5.47
N LYS A 47 25.24 -0.69 -4.97
CA LYS A 47 24.00 -1.44 -5.09
C LYS A 47 23.44 -1.73 -3.72
N PHE A 48 22.18 -1.33 -3.50
CA PHE A 48 21.41 -1.70 -2.32
C PHE A 48 20.33 -2.70 -2.70
N THR A 49 20.18 -3.74 -1.90
CA THR A 49 19.11 -4.72 -2.06
C THR A 49 18.06 -4.45 -0.98
N LEU A 50 16.81 -4.23 -1.38
CA LEU A 50 15.72 -4.07 -0.43
C LEU A 50 15.40 -5.41 0.24
N PRO A 51 14.97 -5.38 1.51
CA PRO A 51 14.51 -6.59 2.19
C PRO A 51 13.22 -7.13 1.55
N GLU A 52 12.90 -8.41 1.79
CA GLU A 52 11.73 -9.07 1.21
C GLU A 52 10.38 -8.46 1.63
N GLU A 53 10.36 -7.69 2.73
CA GLU A 53 9.16 -6.99 3.20
C GLU A 53 8.83 -5.74 2.40
N VAL A 54 9.76 -5.25 1.58
CA VAL A 54 9.68 -3.95 0.88
C VAL A 54 9.89 -4.16 -0.61
N LYS A 55 9.13 -3.45 -1.45
CA LYS A 55 9.31 -3.53 -2.90
C LYS A 55 9.12 -2.18 -3.58
N PHE A 56 9.73 -2.04 -4.76
CA PHE A 56 9.40 -0.98 -5.74
C PHE A 56 8.20 -1.42 -6.57
N GLN A 57 7.43 -0.45 -7.04
CA GLN A 57 6.31 -0.73 -7.96
C GLN A 57 6.72 -0.73 -9.41
N THR A 58 7.71 0.09 -9.78
CA THR A 58 8.16 0.26 -11.16
C THR A 58 9.67 0.39 -11.24
N ASN A 59 10.22 0.06 -12.41
CA ASN A 59 11.60 0.39 -12.74
C ASN A 59 11.68 1.85 -13.17
N PHE A 60 12.61 2.62 -12.60
CA PHE A 60 12.83 4.00 -12.98
C PHE A 60 14.24 4.48 -12.64
N ASP A 61 14.64 5.59 -13.26
CA ASP A 61 15.93 6.23 -13.07
C ASP A 61 15.77 7.59 -12.40
N PHE A 62 16.72 7.96 -11.55
CA PHE A 62 16.72 9.28 -10.92
C PHE A 62 18.15 9.72 -10.57
N ASP A 63 18.35 11.04 -10.48
CA ASP A 63 19.64 11.58 -10.08
C ASP A 63 19.92 11.41 -8.59
N VAL A 64 21.19 11.16 -8.26
CA VAL A 64 21.67 11.02 -6.88
C VAL A 64 22.52 12.24 -6.55
N TYR A 65 22.28 12.80 -5.37
CA TYR A 65 22.87 14.07 -4.95
C TYR A 65 23.77 13.91 -3.72
N ASN A 66 24.78 14.77 -3.63
CA ASN A 66 25.53 14.97 -2.40
C ASN A 66 24.81 16.00 -1.50
N PRO A 67 25.32 16.29 -0.27
CA PRO A 67 24.70 17.28 0.61
C PRO A 67 24.64 18.70 0.03
N GLU A 68 25.54 19.06 -0.88
CA GLU A 68 25.55 20.35 -1.56
C GLU A 68 24.67 20.39 -2.80
N LYS A 69 23.86 19.36 -3.01
CA LYS A 69 22.92 19.22 -4.13
C LYS A 69 23.58 19.11 -5.50
N GLN A 70 24.82 18.66 -5.56
CA GLN A 70 25.48 18.32 -6.82
C GLN A 70 25.13 16.89 -7.20
N VAL A 71 24.89 16.65 -8.49
CA VAL A 71 24.61 15.31 -9.01
C VAL A 71 25.90 14.50 -9.01
N VAL A 72 25.94 13.41 -8.27
CA VAL A 72 27.10 12.52 -8.16
C VAL A 72 26.93 11.20 -8.89
N GLY A 73 25.72 10.91 -9.34
CA GLY A 73 25.42 9.68 -10.08
C GLY A 73 23.95 9.58 -10.45
N LYS A 74 23.62 8.45 -11.05
CA LYS A 74 22.24 8.12 -11.42
C LYS A 74 21.89 6.76 -10.83
N ALA A 75 20.75 6.69 -10.14
CA ALA A 75 20.23 5.45 -9.57
C ALA A 75 19.16 4.85 -10.47
N THR A 76 19.13 3.53 -10.53
CA THR A 76 18.13 2.75 -11.25
C THR A 76 17.56 1.68 -10.34
N THR A 77 16.23 1.61 -10.28
CA THR A 77 15.53 0.55 -9.54
C THR A 77 15.26 -0.63 -10.47
N ASP A 78 15.38 -1.84 -9.94
CA ASP A 78 15.06 -3.09 -10.63
C ASP A 78 14.07 -3.88 -9.78
N THR A 79 12.81 -3.96 -10.24
CA THR A 79 11.75 -4.67 -9.53
C THR A 79 11.96 -6.18 -9.51
N ALA A 80 12.62 -6.74 -10.52
CA ALA A 80 12.86 -8.18 -10.61
C ALA A 80 13.85 -8.66 -9.53
N SER A 81 14.90 -7.89 -9.27
CA SER A 81 15.91 -8.20 -8.24
C SER A 81 15.67 -7.46 -6.91
N ASN A 82 14.72 -6.53 -6.90
CA ASN A 82 14.41 -5.67 -5.74
C ASN A 82 15.63 -4.86 -5.28
N THR A 83 16.36 -4.30 -6.24
CA THR A 83 17.59 -3.56 -6.01
C THR A 83 17.52 -2.14 -6.54
N VAL A 84 18.34 -1.27 -5.97
CA VAL A 84 18.63 0.05 -6.51
C VAL A 84 20.15 0.16 -6.70
N THR A 85 20.57 0.54 -7.90
CA THR A 85 21.98 0.67 -8.25
C THR A 85 22.27 2.11 -8.64
N THR A 86 23.22 2.72 -7.94
CA THR A 86 23.74 4.04 -8.28
C THR A 86 25.01 3.86 -9.11
N VAL A 87 25.05 4.46 -10.29
CA VAL A 87 26.25 4.55 -11.14
C VAL A 87 26.80 5.95 -11.01
N PHE A 88 28.04 6.08 -10.55
CA PHE A 88 28.67 7.36 -10.32
C PHE A 88 29.10 8.04 -11.63
N ASN A 89 29.04 9.37 -11.65
CA ASN A 89 29.66 10.21 -12.67
C ASN A 89 31.09 10.61 -12.25
N ASN A 90 31.66 11.62 -12.88
CA ASN A 90 33.03 12.11 -12.57
C ASN A 90 33.14 12.94 -11.30
N TYR A 91 32.05 13.25 -10.62
CA TYR A 91 32.09 14.22 -9.52
C TYR A 91 33.09 13.84 -8.43
N PHE A 92 33.08 12.60 -7.97
CA PHE A 92 33.97 12.14 -6.90
C PHE A 92 35.41 11.93 -7.36
N LYS A 93 35.63 11.77 -8.65
CA LYS A 93 36.98 11.78 -9.24
C LYS A 93 37.59 13.17 -9.10
N ASP A 94 36.82 14.20 -9.38
CA ASP A 94 37.26 15.60 -9.34
C ASP A 94 37.18 16.20 -7.92
N HIS A 95 36.38 15.62 -7.03
CA HIS A 95 36.17 16.05 -5.65
C HIS A 95 36.33 14.85 -4.71
N PRO A 96 37.57 14.41 -4.45
CA PRO A 96 37.81 13.14 -3.76
C PRO A 96 37.66 13.20 -2.24
N LEU A 97 37.54 14.40 -1.67
CA LEU A 97 37.41 14.56 -0.23
C LEU A 97 35.94 14.61 0.18
N ASN A 98 35.65 14.00 1.32
CA ASN A 98 34.32 14.07 1.93
C ASN A 98 33.18 13.60 1.00
N LYS A 99 33.40 12.45 0.35
CA LYS A 99 32.43 11.89 -0.57
C LYS A 99 31.19 11.39 0.16
N GLN A 100 30.05 11.94 -0.18
CA GLN A 100 28.76 11.58 0.42
C GLN A 100 27.66 11.59 -0.62
N MET A 101 26.67 10.71 -0.42
CA MET A 101 25.45 10.67 -1.21
C MET A 101 24.26 10.31 -0.34
N SER A 102 23.08 10.65 -0.80
CA SER A 102 21.81 10.18 -0.24
C SER A 102 20.88 9.81 -1.38
N LEU A 103 20.03 8.81 -1.17
CA LEU A 103 18.96 8.53 -2.12
C LEU A 103 17.67 8.21 -1.40
N LYS A 104 16.57 8.62 -2.00
CA LYS A 104 15.22 8.50 -1.45
C LYS A 104 14.32 7.84 -2.48
N LEU A 105 13.57 6.85 -2.04
CA LEU A 105 12.81 5.96 -2.89
C LEU A 105 11.38 5.84 -2.40
N ASP A 106 10.44 5.75 -3.35
CA ASP A 106 9.07 5.35 -3.05
C ASP A 106 8.97 3.83 -3.06
N ALA A 107 8.36 3.29 -2.02
CA ALA A 107 8.24 1.86 -1.80
C ALA A 107 6.87 1.49 -1.25
N THR A 108 6.57 0.21 -1.26
CA THR A 108 5.38 -0.38 -0.66
C THR A 108 5.75 -1.65 0.10
N TRP A 109 4.88 -2.03 1.04
CA TRP A 109 5.03 -3.31 1.74
C TRP A 109 4.62 -4.48 0.86
N THR A 110 5.24 -5.62 1.08
CA THR A 110 4.88 -6.89 0.43
C THR A 110 3.92 -7.71 1.29
N ASP A 111 3.50 -8.87 0.79
CA ASP A 111 2.64 -9.80 1.54
C ASP A 111 3.31 -10.41 2.77
N LYS A 112 4.61 -10.18 2.96
CA LYS A 112 5.34 -10.60 4.16
C LYS A 112 4.97 -9.80 5.40
N VAL A 113 4.29 -8.67 5.22
CA VAL A 113 3.91 -7.76 6.31
C VAL A 113 2.47 -7.99 6.71
N GLU A 114 2.19 -7.97 8.01
CA GLU A 114 0.84 -8.14 8.54
C GLU A 114 0.31 -6.84 9.16
N SER A 115 -0.96 -6.52 8.86
CA SER A 115 -1.64 -5.39 9.48
C SER A 115 -1.72 -5.56 11.00
N GLY A 116 -1.49 -4.47 11.74
CA GLY A 116 -1.56 -4.45 13.19
C GLY A 116 -0.35 -5.02 13.91
N LYS A 117 0.70 -5.41 13.18
CA LYS A 117 1.93 -5.95 13.75
C LYS A 117 3.14 -5.12 13.35
N PRO A 118 4.15 -4.98 14.22
CA PRO A 118 5.40 -4.35 13.81
C PRO A 118 6.15 -5.25 12.82
N VAL A 119 6.90 -4.63 11.94
CA VAL A 119 7.80 -5.32 11.00
C VAL A 119 9.23 -4.84 11.23
N THR A 120 10.18 -5.76 11.26
CA THR A 120 11.61 -5.45 11.29
C THR A 120 12.22 -5.92 9.99
N ALA A 121 12.80 -4.99 9.23
CA ALA A 121 13.38 -5.26 7.93
C ALA A 121 14.88 -4.94 7.93
N ASN A 122 15.65 -5.74 7.21
CA ASN A 122 17.10 -5.61 7.11
C ASN A 122 17.51 -4.92 5.80
N PHE A 123 17.98 -3.67 5.91
CA PHE A 123 18.45 -2.88 4.78
C PHE A 123 19.98 -2.94 4.72
N ASN A 124 20.53 -3.95 4.06
CA ASN A 124 21.97 -4.13 3.90
C ASN A 124 22.75 -4.14 5.24
N GLY A 125 22.19 -4.79 6.24
CA GLY A 125 22.76 -4.87 7.59
C GLY A 125 22.13 -3.93 8.61
N THR A 126 21.36 -2.95 8.19
CA THR A 126 20.66 -2.01 9.08
C THR A 126 19.23 -2.50 9.34
N LEU A 127 18.92 -2.79 10.58
CA LEU A 127 17.58 -3.20 10.99
C LEU A 127 16.71 -1.98 11.25
N VAL A 128 15.56 -1.92 10.61
CA VAL A 128 14.56 -0.87 10.81
C VAL A 128 13.25 -1.52 11.22
N THR A 129 12.68 -1.06 12.32
CA THR A 129 11.37 -1.51 12.80
C THR A 129 10.32 -0.45 12.47
N ALA A 130 9.27 -0.86 11.78
CA ALA A 130 8.14 -0.01 11.44
C ALA A 130 6.86 -0.56 12.05
N GLN A 131 5.97 0.33 12.47
CA GLN A 131 4.65 -0.05 12.96
C GLN A 131 3.68 -0.08 11.78
N ILE A 132 2.92 -1.16 11.66
CA ILE A 132 1.89 -1.31 10.63
C ILE A 132 0.53 -1.14 11.30
N GLY A 133 -0.27 -0.20 10.81
CA GLY A 133 -1.58 0.08 11.34
C GLY A 133 -2.54 -1.10 11.23
N ALA A 134 -3.46 -1.19 12.17
CA ALA A 134 -4.49 -2.22 12.15
C ALA A 134 -5.47 -1.99 11.00
N GLU A 135 -5.96 -3.08 10.42
CA GLU A 135 -7.02 -3.04 9.43
C GLU A 135 -8.36 -2.79 10.11
N GLN A 136 -9.15 -1.85 9.58
CA GLN A 136 -10.52 -1.61 10.05
C GLN A 136 -11.44 -2.64 9.41
N VAL A 137 -11.97 -3.57 10.20
CA VAL A 137 -12.90 -4.61 9.73
C VAL A 137 -14.34 -4.20 10.08
N ILE A 138 -15.19 -4.14 9.06
CA ILE A 138 -16.60 -3.82 9.16
C ILE A 138 -17.44 -5.06 8.84
N GLY A 139 -18.47 -5.31 9.61
CA GLY A 139 -19.36 -6.47 9.44
C GLY A 139 -19.49 -7.29 10.71
N LYS A 140 -18.64 -6.99 11.70
CA LYS A 140 -18.71 -7.59 13.04
C LYS A 140 -18.88 -6.52 14.11
N ASP A 141 -19.06 -5.26 13.70
CA ASP A 141 -19.27 -4.10 14.58
C ASP A 141 -20.52 -3.31 14.20
N GLU A 142 -20.72 -2.16 14.84
CA GLU A 142 -21.89 -1.30 14.66
C GLU A 142 -21.82 -0.37 13.44
N LEU A 143 -20.75 -0.44 12.62
CA LEU A 143 -20.59 0.41 11.45
C LEU A 143 -21.44 -0.04 10.26
N ILE A 144 -22.13 -1.17 10.37
CA ILE A 144 -22.98 -1.73 9.32
C ILE A 144 -24.38 -2.01 9.85
N SER A 145 -25.38 -1.65 9.07
CA SER A 145 -26.78 -2.06 9.26
C SER A 145 -27.26 -2.76 8.00
N LYS A 146 -27.90 -3.91 8.19
CA LYS A 146 -28.30 -4.77 7.07
C LYS A 146 -29.76 -5.17 7.19
N TRP A 147 -30.48 -5.13 6.07
CA TRP A 147 -31.85 -5.62 5.99
C TRP A 147 -32.09 -6.30 4.64
N GLY A 148 -33.03 -7.22 4.63
CA GLY A 148 -33.39 -7.96 3.44
C GLY A 148 -34.91 -8.09 3.28
N SER A 149 -35.34 -8.29 2.05
CA SER A 149 -36.73 -8.56 1.71
C SER A 149 -36.82 -9.59 0.59
N GLN A 150 -37.84 -10.42 0.66
CA GLN A 150 -38.14 -11.39 -0.39
C GLN A 150 -38.45 -10.69 -1.70
N ASP A 151 -37.86 -11.18 -2.80
CA ASP A 151 -38.16 -10.64 -4.14
C ASP A 151 -39.63 -10.88 -4.50
N GLU A 152 -40.26 -9.87 -5.11
CA GLU A 152 -41.68 -9.93 -5.45
C GLU A 152 -41.99 -10.96 -6.56
N LYS A 153 -41.03 -11.21 -7.44
CA LYS A 153 -41.19 -12.10 -8.58
C LYS A 153 -40.67 -13.51 -8.34
N ASP A 154 -39.62 -13.63 -7.54
CA ASP A 154 -38.99 -14.93 -7.24
C ASP A 154 -38.86 -15.07 -5.72
N PRO A 155 -39.71 -15.89 -5.08
CA PRO A 155 -39.67 -16.04 -3.63
C PRO A 155 -38.41 -16.74 -3.12
N THR A 156 -37.58 -17.32 -3.98
CA THR A 156 -36.30 -17.91 -3.56
C THR A 156 -35.18 -16.86 -3.49
N ILE A 157 -35.41 -15.65 -3.96
CA ILE A 157 -34.44 -14.56 -3.94
C ILE A 157 -34.73 -13.62 -2.76
N ILE A 158 -33.67 -13.25 -2.04
CA ILE A 158 -33.71 -12.21 -1.03
C ILE A 158 -32.87 -11.04 -1.53
N ASN A 159 -33.49 -9.87 -1.56
CA ASN A 159 -32.83 -8.60 -1.90
C ASN A 159 -32.28 -7.99 -0.60
N TRP A 160 -30.96 -7.82 -0.55
CA TRP A 160 -30.26 -7.30 0.62
C TRP A 160 -29.78 -5.87 0.37
N THR A 161 -29.83 -5.07 1.42
CA THR A 161 -29.19 -3.77 1.50
C THR A 161 -28.37 -3.72 2.77
N ALA A 162 -27.12 -3.31 2.65
CA ALA A 162 -26.25 -3.02 3.78
C ALA A 162 -25.86 -1.55 3.74
N ARG A 163 -26.14 -0.84 4.82
CA ARG A 163 -25.73 0.56 5.00
C ARG A 163 -24.46 0.58 5.80
N VAL A 164 -23.41 1.18 5.26
CA VAL A 164 -22.08 1.20 5.87
C VAL A 164 -21.65 2.64 6.09
N ASN A 165 -21.10 2.91 7.27
CA ASN A 165 -20.56 4.21 7.66
C ASN A 165 -21.57 5.35 7.63
N TYR A 166 -22.71 5.15 8.28
CA TYR A 166 -23.77 6.17 8.40
C TYR A 166 -23.24 7.50 8.95
N ALA A 167 -22.32 7.43 9.93
CA ALA A 167 -21.75 8.61 10.58
C ALA A 167 -20.73 9.35 9.71
N LYS A 168 -20.40 8.84 8.52
CA LYS A 168 -19.45 9.44 7.58
C LYS A 168 -18.07 9.69 8.21
N ARG A 169 -17.60 8.74 9.00
CA ARG A 169 -16.25 8.78 9.57
C ARG A 169 -15.22 8.59 8.47
N VAL A 170 -14.02 9.12 8.69
CA VAL A 170 -12.89 8.81 7.83
C VAL A 170 -12.24 7.53 8.35
N LEU A 171 -12.35 6.46 7.58
CA LEU A 171 -11.82 5.14 7.90
C LEU A 171 -10.74 4.79 6.88
N ASN A 172 -9.57 4.39 7.36
CA ASN A 172 -8.46 3.99 6.50
C ASN A 172 -8.29 2.46 6.56
N TYR A 173 -7.98 1.86 5.40
CA TYR A 173 -7.76 0.40 5.27
C TYR A 173 -8.94 -0.40 5.79
N VAL A 174 -10.04 -0.26 5.08
CA VAL A 174 -11.32 -0.86 5.45
C VAL A 174 -11.48 -2.21 4.77
N THR A 175 -11.87 -3.20 5.56
CA THR A 175 -12.34 -4.50 5.06
C THR A 175 -13.79 -4.66 5.46
N ILE A 176 -14.68 -4.81 4.46
CA ILE A 176 -16.10 -5.09 4.67
C ILE A 176 -16.33 -6.56 4.38
N ILE A 177 -16.81 -7.28 5.37
CA ILE A 177 -17.09 -8.72 5.28
C ILE A 177 -18.57 -8.94 5.50
N ASP A 178 -19.20 -9.72 4.63
CA ASP A 178 -20.52 -10.26 4.85
C ASP A 178 -20.49 -11.76 4.64
N GLU A 179 -21.00 -12.47 5.63
CA GLU A 179 -21.15 -13.93 5.61
C GLU A 179 -22.64 -14.24 5.71
N MET A 180 -23.14 -15.07 4.82
CA MET A 180 -24.54 -15.49 4.84
C MET A 180 -24.66 -16.94 5.29
N SER A 181 -25.86 -17.31 5.74
CA SER A 181 -26.14 -18.67 6.19
C SER A 181 -25.98 -19.70 5.06
N GLU A 182 -25.71 -20.95 5.41
CA GLU A 182 -25.46 -22.02 4.44
C GLU A 182 -26.64 -22.30 3.51
N ASN A 183 -27.85 -21.94 3.91
CA ASN A 183 -29.05 -22.08 3.08
C ASN A 183 -29.26 -20.93 2.09
N GLN A 184 -28.29 -20.07 1.92
CA GLN A 184 -28.28 -18.98 0.96
C GLN A 184 -26.99 -18.98 0.17
N LYS A 185 -27.08 -18.63 -1.12
CA LYS A 185 -25.92 -18.42 -2.00
C LYS A 185 -25.97 -17.04 -2.58
N LEU A 186 -24.82 -16.40 -2.69
CA LEU A 186 -24.68 -15.09 -3.33
C LEU A 186 -25.01 -15.23 -4.82
N VAL A 187 -25.86 -14.33 -5.33
CA VAL A 187 -26.15 -14.21 -6.76
C VAL A 187 -25.02 -13.47 -7.44
N ASP A 188 -24.35 -14.10 -8.42
CA ASP A 188 -23.09 -13.61 -8.99
C ASP A 188 -23.23 -12.36 -9.84
N ASP A 189 -24.37 -12.19 -10.52
CA ASP A 189 -24.55 -11.15 -11.52
C ASP A 189 -25.22 -9.88 -11.01
N TYR A 190 -25.38 -9.74 -9.70
CA TYR A 190 -25.99 -8.55 -9.11
C TYR A 190 -25.23 -8.11 -7.87
N PHE A 191 -24.54 -6.98 -7.97
CA PHE A 191 -23.86 -6.36 -6.87
C PHE A 191 -23.66 -4.88 -7.14
N GLU A 192 -24.19 -4.02 -6.24
CA GLU A 192 -24.04 -2.58 -6.38
C GLU A 192 -23.38 -2.00 -5.13
N ILE A 193 -22.48 -1.05 -5.34
CA ILE A 193 -21.92 -0.20 -4.28
C ILE A 193 -22.25 1.24 -4.63
N LYS A 194 -23.04 1.90 -3.78
CA LYS A 194 -23.55 3.25 -4.05
C LYS A 194 -23.10 4.24 -3.01
N ASN A 195 -22.78 5.43 -3.46
CA ASN A 195 -22.49 6.59 -2.63
C ASN A 195 -23.80 7.30 -2.28
N ILE A 196 -24.23 7.18 -1.02
CA ILE A 196 -25.47 7.80 -0.55
C ILE A 196 -25.11 8.98 0.34
N GLU A 197 -25.40 10.19 -0.13
CA GLU A 197 -25.09 11.42 0.59
C GLU A 197 -26.03 11.63 1.78
N SER A 198 -27.31 11.28 1.61
CA SER A 198 -28.33 11.49 2.63
C SER A 198 -29.45 10.45 2.49
N VAL A 199 -30.04 10.06 3.61
CA VAL A 199 -31.22 9.17 3.64
C VAL A 199 -32.52 9.94 3.77
N ASP A 200 -32.52 11.16 4.32
CA ASP A 200 -33.67 12.01 4.46
C ASP A 200 -33.27 13.49 4.34
N PRO A 201 -33.43 14.10 3.15
CA PRO A 201 -33.96 13.48 1.93
C PRO A 201 -33.02 12.45 1.34
N TRP A 202 -33.55 11.52 0.57
CA TRP A 202 -32.76 10.53 -0.13
C TRP A 202 -31.95 11.17 -1.27
N ILE A 203 -30.61 11.11 -1.16
CA ILE A 203 -29.71 11.64 -2.18
C ILE A 203 -28.72 10.54 -2.55
N ASP A 204 -28.89 9.99 -3.75
CA ASP A 204 -28.04 8.97 -4.34
C ASP A 204 -27.05 9.64 -5.32
N LYS A 205 -25.76 9.56 -5.03
CA LYS A 205 -24.69 10.12 -5.87
C LYS A 205 -24.13 9.12 -6.88
N GLY A 206 -24.74 7.96 -6.99
CA GLY A 206 -24.33 6.93 -7.95
C GLY A 206 -23.31 5.95 -7.41
N SER A 207 -22.54 5.36 -8.29
CA SER A 207 -21.59 4.31 -7.95
C SER A 207 -20.46 4.80 -7.04
N ALA A 208 -20.10 3.99 -6.05
CA ALA A 208 -18.92 4.18 -5.21
C ALA A 208 -17.83 3.13 -5.52
N MET A 209 -17.85 2.53 -6.71
CA MET A 209 -16.86 1.53 -7.12
C MET A 209 -15.45 2.09 -7.19
N ASP A 210 -15.29 3.40 -7.34
CA ASP A 210 -13.99 4.08 -7.30
C ASP A 210 -13.27 3.95 -5.96
N LEU A 211 -14.01 3.69 -4.87
CA LEU A 211 -13.43 3.44 -3.55
C LEU A 211 -12.90 2.01 -3.38
N VAL A 212 -13.32 1.11 -4.23
CA VAL A 212 -13.04 -0.32 -4.07
C VAL A 212 -11.66 -0.67 -4.60
N LYS A 213 -10.81 -1.23 -3.74
CA LYS A 213 -9.53 -1.79 -4.12
C LYS A 213 -9.66 -3.22 -4.63
N SER A 214 -10.45 -4.04 -3.94
CA SER A 214 -10.71 -5.41 -4.34
C SER A 214 -12.05 -5.90 -3.81
N ILE A 215 -12.68 -6.81 -4.57
CA ILE A 215 -13.85 -7.58 -4.15
C ILE A 215 -13.53 -9.05 -4.34
N SER A 216 -13.73 -9.83 -3.29
CA SER A 216 -13.63 -11.28 -3.33
C SER A 216 -15.00 -11.87 -2.98
N LYS A 217 -15.54 -12.70 -3.85
CA LYS A 217 -16.86 -13.34 -3.67
C LYS A 217 -16.70 -14.85 -3.53
N SER A 218 -17.50 -15.43 -2.66
CA SER A 218 -17.67 -16.87 -2.51
C SER A 218 -19.17 -17.21 -2.58
N GLU A 219 -19.52 -18.50 -2.50
CA GLU A 219 -20.92 -18.90 -2.47
C GLU A 219 -21.71 -18.27 -1.31
N HIS A 220 -21.05 -18.07 -0.16
CA HIS A 220 -21.71 -17.68 1.08
C HIS A 220 -21.21 -16.34 1.63
N GLY A 221 -20.62 -15.50 0.80
CA GLY A 221 -20.19 -14.20 1.29
C GLY A 221 -19.37 -13.39 0.32
N PHE A 222 -18.92 -12.24 0.79
CA PHE A 222 -18.00 -11.39 0.06
C PHE A 222 -17.10 -10.61 1.02
N THR A 223 -15.97 -10.18 0.48
CA THR A 223 -15.03 -9.32 1.17
C THR A 223 -14.69 -8.16 0.24
N ILE A 224 -14.85 -6.94 0.74
CA ILE A 224 -14.51 -5.71 -0.01
C ILE A 224 -13.39 -5.01 0.73
N LYS A 225 -12.36 -4.61 0.00
CA LYS A 225 -11.25 -3.82 0.56
C LYS A 225 -11.23 -2.44 -0.07
N MET A 226 -11.02 -1.43 0.79
CA MET A 226 -10.89 -0.02 0.42
C MET A 226 -9.72 0.58 1.17
N ASP A 227 -8.92 1.43 0.52
CA ASP A 227 -7.84 2.16 1.19
C ASP A 227 -8.41 3.25 2.11
N ARG A 228 -9.52 3.86 1.71
CA ARG A 228 -10.16 4.92 2.49
C ARG A 228 -11.66 4.91 2.24
N LEU A 229 -12.44 4.96 3.31
CA LEU A 229 -13.88 5.14 3.27
C LEU A 229 -14.22 6.38 4.10
N ASP A 230 -14.64 7.47 3.46
CA ASP A 230 -14.93 8.75 4.09
C ASP A 230 -16.39 9.19 3.90
N ARG A 231 -17.24 8.29 3.45
CA ARG A 231 -18.65 8.55 3.13
C ARG A 231 -19.51 7.37 3.51
N MET A 232 -20.82 7.59 3.51
CA MET A 232 -21.79 6.51 3.66
C MET A 232 -21.98 5.81 2.32
N ILE A 233 -21.92 4.48 2.34
CA ILE A 233 -22.18 3.65 1.16
C ILE A 233 -23.31 2.67 1.44
N TYR A 234 -24.04 2.32 0.38
CA TYR A 234 -25.04 1.26 0.37
C TYR A 234 -24.56 0.14 -0.52
N LEU A 235 -24.58 -1.08 0.01
CA LEU A 235 -24.31 -2.30 -0.73
C LEU A 235 -25.65 -2.96 -1.03
N ASN A 236 -25.96 -3.17 -2.30
CA ASN A 236 -27.14 -3.91 -2.71
C ASN A 236 -26.70 -5.22 -3.37
N TYR A 237 -27.20 -6.32 -2.86
CA TYR A 237 -26.86 -7.65 -3.37
C TYR A 237 -28.05 -8.59 -3.18
N LYS A 238 -27.98 -9.75 -3.78
CA LYS A 238 -29.03 -10.75 -3.72
C LYS A 238 -28.45 -12.09 -3.27
N THR A 239 -29.27 -12.83 -2.55
CA THR A 239 -29.00 -14.21 -2.25
C THR A 239 -30.13 -15.10 -2.73
N LYS A 240 -29.82 -16.35 -3.03
CA LYS A 240 -30.78 -17.36 -3.42
C LYS A 240 -30.85 -18.44 -2.36
N LEU A 241 -32.06 -18.78 -1.95
CA LEU A 241 -32.31 -19.88 -1.02
C LEU A 241 -32.01 -21.22 -1.70
N THR A 242 -31.36 -22.09 -0.96
CA THR A 242 -31.00 -23.44 -1.44
C THR A 242 -31.77 -24.54 -0.74
#